data_de3cf16400d40a4d0aadd81233db8bab
#
_entry.id   de3cf16400d40a4d0aadd81233db8bab
#
_cell.length_a   1.000
_cell.length_b   1.000
_cell.length_c   1.000
_cell.angle_alpha   90.00
_cell.angle_beta   90.00
_cell.angle_gamma   90.00
#
_symmetry.space_group_name_H-M   'P 1'
#
loop_
_entity.id
_entity.type
_entity.pdbx_description
1 polymer ?
#
loop_
_entity_poly.entity_id
_entity_poly.type
_entity_poly.pdbx_seq_one_letter_code
_entity_poly.pdbx_strand_id
1 'polypeptide(L)'
;LIKKSLDDLYQNDQDLLKRKVAERDLTGLFAHYFRNNMKDTAIAEYNVDCEYNRDGYGMKNIDGTLVYPDFILHKRGTNESNLLIIEFKTWWNSDNREDIEKLKAMMSDLYRYQYQYGYSIILNQERDSVTVTCVEH
;
A
#
# COMPACT_ATOMS: atom_id res chain seq x y z
N LEU A 1 -7.37 10.59 1.85
CA LEU A 1 -6.36 10.49 0.77
C LEU A 1 -6.46 9.17 0.00
N ILE A 2 -6.68 8.05 0.67
CA ILE A 2 -6.85 6.77 -0.01
C ILE A 2 -8.07 6.81 -0.94
N LYS A 3 -9.23 7.27 -0.44
CA LYS A 3 -10.44 7.38 -1.26
C LYS A 3 -10.23 8.27 -2.48
N LYS A 4 -9.67 9.45 -2.27
CA LYS A 4 -9.44 10.38 -3.37
C LYS A 4 -8.46 9.81 -4.39
N SER A 5 -7.44 9.13 -3.95
CA SER A 5 -6.46 8.52 -4.85
C SER A 5 -7.07 7.38 -5.67
N LEU A 6 -7.98 6.59 -5.06
CA LEU A 6 -8.75 5.59 -5.77
C LEU A 6 -9.70 6.23 -6.79
N ASP A 7 -10.37 7.32 -6.41
CA ASP A 7 -11.25 8.05 -7.32
C ASP A 7 -10.47 8.56 -8.53
N ASP A 8 -9.29 9.14 -8.31
CA ASP A 8 -8.44 9.62 -9.39
C ASP A 8 -7.96 8.49 -10.31
N LEU A 9 -7.57 7.35 -9.73
CA LEU A 9 -7.15 6.18 -10.50
C LEU A 9 -8.26 5.72 -11.44
N TYR A 10 -9.48 5.58 -10.94
CA TYR A 10 -10.60 5.11 -11.75
C TYR A 10 -11.09 6.16 -12.73
N GLN A 11 -11.01 7.43 -12.39
CA GLN A 11 -11.38 8.50 -13.29
C GLN A 11 -10.46 8.60 -14.50
N ASN A 12 -9.15 8.43 -14.29
CA ASN A 12 -8.15 8.65 -15.32
C ASN A 12 -7.68 7.40 -16.03
N ASP A 13 -7.71 6.24 -15.37
CA ASP A 13 -7.09 5.01 -15.86
C ASP A 13 -8.04 3.80 -15.82
N GLN A 14 -9.35 4.02 -15.89
CA GLN A 14 -10.35 2.95 -15.75
C GLN A 14 -10.17 1.83 -16.78
N ASP A 15 -9.75 2.15 -17.98
CA ASP A 15 -9.53 1.14 -19.02
C ASP A 15 -8.44 0.14 -18.62
N LEU A 16 -7.44 0.55 -17.85
CA LEU A 16 -6.41 -0.35 -17.33
C LEU A 16 -6.99 -1.30 -16.27
N LEU A 17 -7.94 -0.81 -15.46
CA LEU A 17 -8.59 -1.63 -14.44
C LEU A 17 -9.45 -2.73 -15.05
N LYS A 18 -9.95 -2.52 -16.26
CA LYS A 18 -10.78 -3.49 -16.97
C LYS A 18 -9.94 -4.55 -17.68
N ARG A 19 -8.63 -4.35 -17.79
CA ARG A 19 -7.70 -5.29 -18.40
C ARG A 19 -6.89 -6.00 -17.31
N LYS A 20 -6.30 -7.12 -17.65
CA LYS A 20 -5.37 -7.83 -16.75
C LYS A 20 -3.96 -7.25 -16.89
N VAL A 21 -3.78 -5.98 -16.54
CA VAL A 21 -2.45 -5.37 -16.51
C VAL A 21 -1.74 -5.77 -15.20
N ALA A 22 -0.42 -5.58 -15.16
CA ALA A 22 0.35 -5.95 -13.99
C ALA A 22 -0.10 -5.14 -12.75
N GLU A 23 -0.30 -5.84 -11.63
CA GLU A 23 -0.68 -5.24 -10.35
C GLU A 23 0.27 -4.10 -9.97
N ARG A 24 1.57 -4.28 -10.21
CA ARG A 24 2.59 -3.26 -9.92
C ARG A 24 2.33 -1.96 -10.68
N ASP A 25 1.85 -2.03 -11.92
CA ASP A 25 1.56 -0.84 -12.70
C ASP A 25 0.42 -0.05 -12.08
N LEU A 26 -0.61 -0.73 -11.61
CA LEU A 26 -1.75 -0.10 -10.94
C LEU A 26 -1.34 0.51 -9.60
N THR A 27 -0.50 -0.18 -8.84
CA THR A 27 0.04 0.33 -7.57
C THR A 27 0.86 1.59 -7.82
N GLY A 28 1.67 1.62 -8.88
CA GLY A 28 2.45 2.80 -9.25
C GLY A 28 1.59 4.00 -9.59
N LEU A 29 0.49 3.79 -10.32
CA LEU A 29 -0.47 4.85 -10.63
C LEU A 29 -1.17 5.36 -9.38
N PHE A 30 -1.62 4.46 -8.51
CA PHE A 30 -2.20 4.86 -7.22
C PHE A 30 -1.21 5.72 -6.43
N ALA A 31 0.06 5.31 -6.35
CA ALA A 31 1.08 6.06 -5.65
C ALA A 31 1.28 7.44 -6.24
N HIS A 32 1.23 7.58 -7.56
CA HIS A 32 1.30 8.86 -8.25
C HIS A 32 0.17 9.80 -7.79
N TYR A 33 -1.06 9.31 -7.81
CA TYR A 33 -2.21 10.11 -7.36
C TYR A 33 -2.13 10.42 -5.87
N PHE A 34 -1.67 9.47 -5.07
CA PHE A 34 -1.50 9.69 -3.63
C PHE A 34 -0.48 10.80 -3.36
N ARG A 35 0.67 10.77 -4.04
CA ARG A 35 1.70 11.82 -3.90
C ARG A 35 1.11 13.19 -4.25
N ASN A 36 0.33 13.28 -5.32
CA ASN A 36 -0.30 14.54 -5.70
C ASN A 36 -1.30 15.01 -4.66
N ASN A 37 -2.08 14.10 -4.10
CA ASN A 37 -3.12 14.44 -3.13
C ASN A 37 -2.58 14.77 -1.75
N MET A 38 -1.37 14.31 -1.40
CA MET A 38 -0.80 14.61 -0.09
C MET A 38 -0.08 15.96 -0.03
N LYS A 39 0.17 16.60 -1.14
CA LYS A 39 0.72 17.96 -1.18
C LYS A 39 -0.22 18.88 -0.42
N ASP A 40 0.31 19.85 0.28
CA ASP A 40 -0.44 20.81 1.09
C ASP A 40 -1.22 20.18 2.25
N THR A 41 -0.87 18.97 2.64
CA THR A 41 -1.46 18.29 3.81
C THR A 41 -0.41 18.14 4.92
N ALA A 42 -0.86 17.73 6.10
CA ALA A 42 0.01 17.52 7.26
C ALA A 42 1.07 16.41 7.01
N ILE A 43 0.85 15.53 6.04
CA ILE A 43 1.77 14.42 5.75
C ILE A 43 2.62 14.67 4.51
N ALA A 44 2.68 15.90 4.01
CA ALA A 44 3.40 16.23 2.77
C ALA A 44 4.90 15.89 2.83
N GLU A 45 5.49 15.85 4.01
CA GLU A 45 6.91 15.55 4.20
C GLU A 45 7.23 14.05 4.22
N TYR A 46 6.22 13.19 4.26
CA TYR A 46 6.44 11.75 4.24
C TYR A 46 6.85 11.28 2.84
N ASN A 47 7.50 10.12 2.79
CA ASN A 47 7.89 9.48 1.54
C ASN A 47 6.86 8.41 1.16
N VAL A 48 6.49 8.38 -0.12
CA VAL A 48 5.68 7.31 -0.71
C VAL A 48 6.63 6.40 -1.49
N ASP A 49 6.63 5.12 -1.15
CA ASP A 49 7.45 4.13 -1.85
C ASP A 49 6.63 2.88 -2.19
N CYS A 50 6.94 2.28 -3.34
CA CYS A 50 6.32 1.04 -3.80
C CYS A 50 7.36 -0.07 -3.81
N GLU A 51 6.97 -1.28 -3.37
CA GLU A 51 7.85 -2.45 -3.30
C GLU A 51 9.16 -2.16 -2.55
N TYR A 52 9.07 -1.33 -1.50
CA TYR A 52 10.22 -0.83 -0.77
C TYR A 52 10.69 -1.86 0.26
N ASN A 53 11.93 -2.35 0.11
CA ASN A 53 12.51 -3.29 1.06
C ASN A 53 13.75 -2.68 1.70
N ARG A 54 13.54 -1.83 2.71
CA ARG A 54 14.61 -1.27 3.55
C ARG A 54 14.16 -1.25 5.00
N ASP A 55 15.12 -1.49 5.89
CA ASP A 55 14.94 -1.47 7.33
C ASP A 55 16.18 -0.81 7.91
N GLY A 56 16.15 0.53 8.01
CA GLY A 56 17.35 1.28 8.30
C GLY A 56 18.41 1.04 7.23
N TYR A 57 19.48 0.36 7.58
CA TYR A 57 20.56 0.02 6.65
C TYR A 57 20.44 -1.40 6.06
N GLY A 58 19.43 -2.16 6.49
CA GLY A 58 19.21 -3.54 6.05
C GLY A 58 18.00 -3.67 5.14
N MET A 59 17.53 -4.90 5.00
CA MET A 59 16.33 -5.24 4.24
C MET A 59 15.24 -5.72 5.19
N LYS A 60 13.97 -5.37 4.87
CA LYS A 60 12.83 -5.80 5.66
C LYS A 60 12.66 -7.33 5.56
N ASN A 61 12.41 -7.95 6.69
CA ASN A 61 12.08 -9.38 6.72
C ASN A 61 11.11 -9.68 7.87
N ILE A 62 10.39 -10.77 7.72
CA ILE A 62 9.56 -11.35 8.77
C ILE A 62 9.99 -12.81 8.90
N ASP A 63 10.53 -13.15 10.06
CA ASP A 63 11.03 -14.50 10.35
C ASP A 63 11.98 -15.04 9.27
N GLY A 64 12.89 -14.17 8.79
CA GLY A 64 13.87 -14.53 7.78
C GLY A 64 13.39 -14.44 6.33
N THR A 65 12.13 -14.18 6.10
CA THR A 65 11.58 -14.01 4.74
C THR A 65 11.57 -12.54 4.37
N LEU A 66 12.20 -12.19 3.25
CA LEU A 66 12.19 -10.81 2.74
C LEU A 66 10.77 -10.38 2.40
N VAL A 67 10.41 -9.14 2.74
CA VAL A 67 9.10 -8.56 2.45
C VAL A 67 9.24 -7.30 1.62
N TYR A 68 8.36 -7.17 0.61
CA TYR A 68 8.30 -6.04 -0.31
C TYR A 68 6.91 -5.45 -0.27
N PRO A 69 6.63 -4.54 0.68
CA PRO A 69 5.30 -3.92 0.75
C PRO A 69 4.95 -3.22 -0.56
N ASP A 70 3.72 -3.42 -1.05
CA ASP A 70 3.28 -2.81 -2.31
C ASP A 70 3.33 -1.28 -2.24
N PHE A 71 2.90 -0.73 -1.13
CA PHE A 71 2.84 0.73 -0.93
C PHE A 71 3.07 1.04 0.53
N ILE A 72 3.97 1.99 0.81
CA ILE A 72 4.16 2.50 2.17
C ILE A 72 4.26 4.01 2.18
N LEU A 73 3.78 4.59 3.27
CA LEU A 73 3.95 5.99 3.61
C LEU A 73 4.77 6.04 4.90
N HIS A 74 5.98 6.58 4.80
CA HIS A 74 6.94 6.51 5.89
C HIS A 74 7.97 7.64 5.77
N LYS A 75 8.97 7.63 6.64
CA LYS A 75 10.17 8.45 6.47
C LYS A 75 11.34 7.48 6.27
N ARG A 76 12.04 7.62 5.16
CA ARG A 76 13.15 6.73 4.79
C ARG A 76 14.26 6.76 5.83
N GLY A 77 14.90 5.59 6.03
CA GLY A 77 16.03 5.44 6.92
C GLY A 77 15.68 5.22 8.39
N THR A 78 14.39 5.15 8.74
CA THR A 78 13.94 4.92 10.11
C THR A 78 12.64 4.11 10.12
N ASN A 79 12.36 3.42 11.23
CA ASN A 79 11.07 2.79 11.50
C ASN A 79 10.22 3.59 12.48
N GLU A 80 10.65 4.79 12.87
CA GLU A 80 9.92 5.62 13.85
C GLU A 80 8.68 6.30 13.25
N SER A 81 8.63 6.45 11.93
CA SER A 81 7.54 7.14 11.25
C SER A 81 6.92 6.27 10.15
N ASN A 82 6.66 5.02 10.45
CA ASN A 82 5.95 4.10 9.55
C ASN A 82 4.44 4.32 9.73
N LEU A 83 3.86 5.14 8.87
CA LEU A 83 2.48 5.60 9.05
C LEU A 83 1.46 4.66 8.42
N LEU A 84 1.67 4.27 7.17
CA LEU A 84 0.66 3.56 6.39
C LEU A 84 1.31 2.48 5.53
N ILE A 85 0.70 1.31 5.52
CA ILE A 85 1.09 0.22 4.62
C ILE A 85 -0.17 -0.29 3.91
N ILE A 86 -0.06 -0.48 2.59
CA ILE A 86 -1.17 -1.01 1.79
C ILE A 86 -0.65 -2.16 0.93
N GLU A 87 -1.43 -3.23 0.91
CA GLU A 87 -1.24 -4.33 -0.02
C GLU A 87 -2.39 -4.36 -1.01
N PHE A 88 -2.08 -4.54 -2.30
CA PHE A 88 -3.05 -4.52 -3.39
C PHE A 88 -3.24 -5.91 -3.98
N LYS A 89 -4.46 -6.20 -4.36
CA LYS A 89 -4.83 -7.32 -5.24
C LYS A 89 -5.70 -6.77 -6.35
N THR A 90 -5.85 -7.56 -7.40
CA THR A 90 -6.68 -7.22 -8.55
C THR A 90 -7.84 -8.21 -8.66
N TRP A 91 -8.85 -7.90 -9.46
CA TRP A 91 -10.04 -8.74 -9.58
C TRP A 91 -9.74 -10.14 -10.15
N TRP A 92 -8.66 -10.32 -10.90
CA TRP A 92 -8.26 -11.63 -11.43
C TRP A 92 -7.30 -12.38 -10.50
N ASN A 93 -6.93 -11.81 -9.38
CA ASN A 93 -6.05 -12.40 -8.37
C ASN A 93 -6.42 -11.81 -7.00
N SER A 94 -7.60 -12.15 -6.52
CA SER A 94 -8.24 -11.45 -5.39
C SER A 94 -8.09 -12.12 -4.04
N ASP A 95 -7.37 -13.24 -3.93
CA ASP A 95 -7.14 -13.89 -2.65
C ASP A 95 -6.11 -13.09 -1.84
N ASN A 96 -6.60 -12.39 -0.82
CA ASN A 96 -5.78 -11.49 0.00
C ASN A 96 -5.44 -12.04 1.39
N ARG A 97 -5.61 -13.36 1.61
CA ARG A 97 -5.38 -13.94 2.94
C ARG A 97 -3.94 -13.78 3.42
N GLU A 98 -2.97 -14.02 2.54
CA GLU A 98 -1.55 -13.83 2.88
C GLU A 98 -1.22 -12.35 3.09
N ASP A 99 -1.84 -11.46 2.32
CA ASP A 99 -1.66 -10.02 2.46
C ASP A 99 -2.13 -9.54 3.84
N ILE A 100 -3.28 -10.03 4.30
CA ILE A 100 -3.82 -9.69 5.62
C ILE A 100 -2.85 -10.11 6.73
N GLU A 101 -2.31 -11.34 6.65
CA GLU A 101 -1.34 -11.82 7.64
C GLU A 101 -0.04 -11.02 7.61
N LYS A 102 0.43 -10.66 6.42
CA LYS A 102 1.61 -9.80 6.25
C LYS A 102 1.38 -8.42 6.87
N LEU A 103 0.20 -7.83 6.63
CA LEU A 103 -0.15 -6.53 7.21
C LEU A 103 -0.18 -6.59 8.73
N LYS A 104 -0.78 -7.64 9.30
CA LYS A 104 -0.79 -7.83 10.76
C LYS A 104 0.62 -7.89 11.32
N ALA A 105 1.52 -8.62 10.66
CA ALA A 105 2.91 -8.73 11.09
C ALA A 105 3.62 -7.37 11.01
N MET A 106 3.42 -6.62 9.93
CA MET A 106 4.07 -5.31 9.74
C MET A 106 3.54 -4.24 10.69
N MET A 107 2.35 -4.42 11.25
CA MET A 107 1.76 -3.51 12.24
C MET A 107 2.04 -3.95 13.68
N SER A 108 2.47 -5.19 13.87
CA SER A 108 2.63 -5.80 15.21
C SER A 108 3.82 -5.23 15.98
N ASP A 109 3.68 -5.18 17.31
CA ASP A 109 4.77 -4.84 18.22
C ASP A 109 5.85 -5.91 18.29
N LEU A 110 5.59 -7.12 17.76
CA LEU A 110 6.58 -8.22 17.72
C LEU A 110 7.72 -7.95 16.74
N TYR A 111 7.48 -7.06 15.79
CA TYR A 111 8.47 -6.65 14.81
C TYR A 111 8.70 -5.15 14.92
N ARG A 112 9.85 -4.66 14.48
CA ARG A 112 10.23 -3.26 14.66
C ARG A 112 9.60 -2.29 13.66
N TYR A 113 8.80 -2.80 12.71
CA TYR A 113 8.22 -1.94 11.66
C TYR A 113 7.05 -1.10 12.15
N GLN A 114 6.12 -1.70 12.89
CA GLN A 114 5.05 -1.04 13.63
C GLN A 114 4.28 0.03 12.84
N TYR A 115 3.84 -0.28 11.62
CA TYR A 115 3.00 0.63 10.85
C TYR A 115 1.71 0.92 11.63
N GLN A 116 1.31 2.20 11.65
CA GLN A 116 0.11 2.62 12.39
C GLN A 116 -1.17 2.16 11.72
N TYR A 117 -1.22 2.21 10.39
CA TYR A 117 -2.41 1.86 9.60
C TYR A 117 -2.05 0.87 8.51
N GLY A 118 -2.90 -0.11 8.31
CA GLY A 118 -2.74 -1.10 7.26
C GLY A 118 -4.05 -1.37 6.56
N TYR A 119 -3.99 -1.45 5.22
CA TYR A 119 -5.17 -1.71 4.39
C TYR A 119 -4.84 -2.75 3.35
N SER A 120 -5.81 -3.65 3.12
CA SER A 120 -5.82 -4.52 1.96
C SER A 120 -6.84 -3.96 0.98
N ILE A 121 -6.42 -3.69 -0.25
CA ILE A 121 -7.28 -3.12 -1.28
C ILE A 121 -7.35 -4.09 -2.46
N ILE A 122 -8.57 -4.48 -2.84
CA ILE A 122 -8.81 -5.28 -4.04
C ILE A 122 -9.37 -4.36 -5.11
N LEU A 123 -8.57 -4.17 -6.17
CA LEU A 123 -8.95 -3.32 -7.31
C LEU A 123 -9.82 -4.12 -8.26
N ASN A 124 -11.09 -3.78 -8.32
CA ASN A 124 -12.06 -4.37 -9.24
C ASN A 124 -12.19 -3.51 -10.50
N GLN A 125 -12.99 -3.96 -11.46
CA GLN A 125 -13.15 -3.26 -12.73
C GLN A 125 -13.82 -1.90 -12.56
N GLU A 126 -14.74 -1.78 -11.60
CA GLU A 126 -15.48 -0.55 -11.34
C GLU A 126 -15.11 0.01 -9.97
N ARG A 127 -15.12 1.35 -9.86
CA ARG A 127 -14.75 2.04 -8.61
C ARG A 127 -15.64 1.60 -7.43
N ASP A 128 -16.93 1.44 -7.65
CA ASP A 128 -17.88 1.09 -6.59
C ASP A 128 -17.70 -0.33 -6.07
N SER A 129 -17.00 -1.17 -6.82
CA SER A 129 -16.75 -2.56 -6.45
C SER A 129 -15.40 -2.77 -5.76
N VAL A 130 -14.61 -1.71 -5.58
CA VAL A 130 -13.32 -1.79 -4.87
C VAL A 130 -13.57 -2.18 -3.41
N THR A 131 -12.84 -3.18 -2.95
CA THR A 131 -12.91 -3.61 -1.56
C THR A 131 -11.72 -3.06 -0.79
N VAL A 132 -12.00 -2.28 0.26
CA VAL A 132 -10.97 -1.74 1.14
C VAL A 132 -11.18 -2.34 2.52
N THR A 133 -10.21 -3.12 2.98
CA THR A 133 -10.25 -3.75 4.30
C THR A 133 -9.23 -3.08 5.21
N CYS A 134 -9.69 -2.45 6.29
CA CYS A 134 -8.82 -1.91 7.32
C CYS A 134 -8.36 -3.07 8.20
N VAL A 135 -7.06 -3.24 8.32
CA VAL A 135 -6.47 -4.28 9.17
C VAL A 135 -6.16 -3.67 10.54
N GLU A 136 -6.65 -4.30 11.58
CA GLU A 136 -6.42 -3.88 12.96
C GLU A 136 -5.39 -4.78 13.63
N HIS A 137 -4.59 -4.19 14.52
CA HIS A 137 -3.63 -4.96 15.28
C HIS A 137 -4.09 -5.27 16.71
#